data_d252927164c5329dedc9c98420a23666
#
_entry.id   d252927164c5329dedc9c98420a23666
#
_cell.length_a   1.000
_cell.length_b   1.000
_cell.length_c   1.000
_cell.angle_alpha   90.00
_cell.angle_beta   90.00
_cell.angle_gamma   90.00
#
_symmetry.space_group_name_H-M   'P 1'
#
loop_
_entity.id
_entity.type
_entity.pdbx_description
1 polymer ?
#
loop_
_entity_poly.entity_id
_entity_poly.type
_entity_poly.pdbx_seq_one_letter_code
_entity_poly.pdbx_strand_id
1 'polypeptide(L)'
;VKQKDNQVVIEVEGIDLVNNTPIIDIKPYIPYSDSVINATSEMANDAPEAQLDVFFSETANNSLECLNIGEEFITLISDVLKQDPRRSCKQNKPDTKVYGITLEEFNITWQVTDKKCEVLTVEPI
;
A
#
# COMPACT_ATOMS: atom_id res chain seq x y z
N VAL A 1 1.76 -22.88 -11.21
CA VAL A 1 0.76 -23.83 -11.73
C VAL A 1 0.80 -25.08 -10.88
N LYS A 2 -0.32 -25.48 -10.34
CA LYS A 2 -0.47 -26.70 -9.52
C LYS A 2 -1.56 -27.60 -10.11
N GLN A 3 -1.41 -28.89 -9.94
CA GLN A 3 -2.46 -29.86 -10.27
C GLN A 3 -3.10 -30.37 -8.98
N LYS A 4 -4.40 -30.19 -8.86
CA LYS A 4 -5.20 -30.63 -7.70
C LYS A 4 -6.46 -31.31 -8.21
N ASP A 5 -6.74 -32.52 -7.75
CA ASP A 5 -7.95 -33.28 -8.06
C ASP A 5 -8.30 -33.33 -9.56
N ASN A 6 -7.31 -33.62 -10.39
CA ASN A 6 -7.41 -33.66 -11.85
C ASN A 6 -7.75 -32.30 -12.53
N GLN A 7 -7.57 -31.21 -11.79
CA GLN A 7 -7.73 -29.83 -12.28
C GLN A 7 -6.40 -29.11 -12.29
N VAL A 8 -6.20 -28.24 -13.26
CA VAL A 8 -5.06 -27.32 -13.30
C VAL A 8 -5.43 -26.03 -12.58
N VAL A 9 -4.64 -25.68 -11.58
CA VAL A 9 -4.83 -24.46 -10.77
C VAL A 9 -3.64 -23.53 -10.97
N ILE A 10 -3.90 -22.28 -11.25
CA ILE A 10 -2.89 -21.22 -11.30
C ILE A 10 -3.10 -20.31 -10.08
N GLU A 11 -2.12 -20.33 -9.17
CA GLU A 11 -2.10 -19.37 -8.04
C GLU A 11 -1.51 -18.05 -8.51
N VAL A 12 -2.16 -16.96 -8.16
CA VAL A 12 -1.76 -15.58 -8.50
C VAL A 12 -1.81 -14.70 -7.27
N GLU A 13 -0.96 -13.68 -7.25
CA GLU A 13 -0.92 -12.67 -6.20
C GLU A 13 -1.16 -11.28 -6.78
N GLY A 14 -1.65 -10.35 -5.97
CA GLY A 14 -1.85 -8.96 -6.38
C GLY A 14 -2.94 -8.74 -7.42
N ILE A 15 -3.87 -9.66 -7.54
CA ILE A 15 -4.96 -9.56 -8.50
C ILE A 15 -6.16 -8.82 -7.91
N ASP A 16 -6.71 -7.86 -8.67
CA ASP A 16 -7.90 -7.09 -8.28
C ASP A 16 -9.15 -7.69 -8.93
N LEU A 17 -9.58 -8.82 -8.40
CA LEU A 17 -10.78 -9.53 -8.86
C LEU A 17 -11.64 -9.97 -7.67
N VAL A 18 -12.95 -9.86 -7.85
CA VAL A 18 -13.92 -10.41 -6.89
C VAL A 18 -13.87 -11.94 -6.92
N ASN A 19 -14.04 -12.56 -5.77
CA ASN A 19 -14.07 -14.02 -5.66
C ASN A 19 -15.12 -14.63 -6.60
N ASN A 20 -14.81 -15.76 -7.22
CA ASN A 20 -15.62 -16.46 -8.22
C ASN A 20 -15.85 -15.69 -9.55
N THR A 21 -15.05 -14.67 -9.85
CA THR A 21 -15.07 -14.06 -11.17
C THR A 21 -14.60 -15.07 -12.23
N PRO A 22 -15.41 -15.37 -13.25
CA PRO A 22 -15.00 -16.29 -14.29
C PRO A 22 -13.90 -15.68 -15.16
N ILE A 23 -12.84 -16.43 -15.40
CA ILE A 23 -11.73 -16.04 -16.29
C ILE A 23 -11.92 -16.75 -17.63
N ILE A 24 -11.99 -15.97 -18.69
CA ILE A 24 -12.20 -16.48 -20.04
C ILE A 24 -10.88 -16.83 -20.71
N ASP A 25 -9.84 -16.03 -20.46
CA ASP A 25 -8.54 -16.19 -21.11
C ASP A 25 -7.41 -15.65 -20.24
N ILE A 26 -6.20 -16.14 -20.48
CA ILE A 26 -4.97 -15.69 -19.82
C ILE A 26 -3.92 -15.44 -20.88
N LYS A 27 -3.44 -14.19 -20.95
CA LYS A 27 -2.37 -13.78 -21.85
C LYS A 27 -1.06 -13.57 -21.08
N PRO A 28 0.06 -14.18 -21.49
CA PRO A 28 1.35 -13.84 -20.93
C PRO A 28 1.75 -12.42 -21.31
N TYR A 29 2.37 -11.70 -20.39
CA TYR A 29 2.98 -10.41 -20.69
C TYR A 29 4.30 -10.60 -21.45
N ILE A 30 4.37 -10.04 -22.65
CA ILE A 30 5.55 -10.12 -23.51
C ILE A 30 6.16 -8.72 -23.63
N PRO A 31 7.28 -8.41 -22.93
CA PRO A 31 7.81 -7.05 -22.84
C PRO A 31 8.06 -6.37 -24.19
N TYR A 32 8.60 -7.10 -25.16
CA TYR A 32 8.89 -6.53 -26.50
C TYR A 32 7.64 -6.23 -27.33
N SER A 33 6.52 -6.84 -27.01
CA SER A 33 5.24 -6.69 -27.74
C SER A 33 4.23 -5.83 -26.96
N ASP A 34 4.17 -6.00 -25.65
CA ASP A 34 3.11 -5.43 -24.81
C ASP A 34 3.54 -4.12 -24.13
N SER A 35 4.85 -3.85 -24.05
CA SER A 35 5.36 -2.60 -23.49
C SER A 35 5.24 -1.46 -24.51
N VAL A 36 4.60 -0.38 -24.11
CA VAL A 36 4.53 0.85 -24.88
C VAL A 36 5.57 1.83 -24.36
N ILE A 37 6.63 2.02 -25.14
CA ILE A 37 7.67 3.01 -24.84
C ILE A 37 7.07 4.40 -25.02
N ASN A 38 7.31 5.30 -24.07
CA ASN A 38 6.76 6.66 -24.06
C ASN A 38 5.22 6.71 -24.01
N ALA A 39 4.60 5.75 -23.35
CA ALA A 39 3.18 5.81 -23.08
C ALA A 39 2.84 7.09 -22.30
N THR A 40 1.77 7.77 -22.71
CA THR A 40 1.26 8.97 -22.03
C THR A 40 -0.16 8.74 -21.54
N SER A 41 -0.53 9.38 -20.46
CA SER A 41 -1.88 9.36 -19.92
C SER A 41 -2.35 10.78 -19.66
N GLU A 42 -3.57 11.09 -19.98
CA GLU A 42 -4.17 12.39 -19.63
C GLU A 42 -4.32 12.57 -18.11
N MET A 43 -4.37 11.47 -17.37
CA MET A 43 -4.64 11.49 -15.93
C MET A 43 -3.40 11.28 -15.05
N ALA A 44 -2.40 10.54 -15.49
CA ALA A 44 -1.28 10.11 -14.65
C ALA A 44 -0.01 9.84 -15.48
N ASN A 45 0.63 10.88 -16.00
CA ASN A 45 1.91 10.74 -16.70
C ASN A 45 3.08 10.51 -15.74
N ASP A 46 3.05 11.19 -14.61
CA ASP A 46 4.11 11.15 -13.62
C ASP A 46 3.60 10.47 -12.33
N ALA A 47 4.51 9.76 -11.66
CA ALA A 47 4.22 9.23 -10.34
C ALA A 47 3.98 10.40 -9.36
N PRO A 48 2.99 10.29 -8.45
CA PRO A 48 2.76 11.33 -7.48
C PRO A 48 3.98 11.52 -6.58
N GLU A 49 4.37 12.75 -6.33
CA GLU A 49 5.44 13.09 -5.40
C GLU A 49 5.01 12.79 -3.95
N ALA A 50 5.98 12.38 -3.14
CA ALA A 50 5.77 12.22 -1.71
C ALA A 50 5.40 13.57 -1.08
N GLN A 51 4.28 13.62 -0.35
CA GLN A 51 3.76 14.85 0.24
C GLN A 51 4.14 15.03 1.70
N LEU A 52 4.39 13.94 2.42
CA LEU A 52 4.66 13.93 3.86
C LEU A 52 5.98 13.24 4.19
N ASP A 53 6.66 13.75 5.21
CA ASP A 53 7.77 13.06 5.88
C ASP A 53 7.21 12.16 6.97
N VAL A 54 7.55 10.87 6.95
CA VAL A 54 7.01 9.87 7.88
C VAL A 54 8.00 9.58 8.99
N PHE A 55 7.52 9.67 10.23
CA PHE A 55 8.27 9.36 11.45
C PHE A 55 7.50 8.35 12.30
N PHE A 56 8.21 7.52 13.03
CA PHE A 56 7.62 6.55 13.97
C PHE A 56 7.87 7.03 15.40
N SER A 57 6.81 7.06 16.22
CA SER A 57 6.93 7.33 17.65
C SER A 57 7.68 6.21 18.37
N GLU A 58 8.16 6.47 19.59
CA GLU A 58 8.74 5.42 20.43
C GLU A 58 7.78 4.24 20.63
N THR A 59 6.51 4.53 20.85
CA THR A 59 5.47 3.50 21.02
C THR A 59 5.32 2.65 19.77
N ALA A 60 5.31 3.28 18.60
CA ALA A 60 5.25 2.56 17.32
C ALA A 60 6.51 1.69 17.10
N ASN A 61 7.69 2.22 17.35
CA ASN A 61 8.94 1.47 17.24
C ASN A 61 8.97 0.25 18.17
N ASN A 62 8.57 0.41 19.43
CA ASN A 62 8.48 -0.69 20.38
C ASN A 62 7.48 -1.76 19.93
N SER A 63 6.35 -1.35 19.36
CA SER A 63 5.37 -2.29 18.81
C SER A 63 5.94 -3.07 17.60
N LEU A 64 6.65 -2.40 16.71
CA LEU A 64 7.31 -3.03 15.55
C LEU A 64 8.34 -4.08 15.97
N GLU A 65 9.14 -3.77 17.00
CA GLU A 65 10.12 -4.70 17.57
C GLU A 65 9.44 -5.89 18.28
N CYS A 66 8.45 -5.63 19.14
CA CYS A 66 7.73 -6.67 19.88
C CYS A 66 6.99 -7.64 18.93
N LEU A 67 6.45 -7.15 17.85
CA LEU A 67 5.74 -7.94 16.85
C LEU A 67 6.69 -8.57 15.82
N ASN A 68 7.98 -8.30 15.92
CA ASN A 68 9.01 -8.76 14.98
C ASN A 68 8.65 -8.47 13.52
N ILE A 69 8.19 -7.26 13.28
CA ILE A 69 7.76 -6.81 11.95
C ILE A 69 8.98 -6.52 11.06
N GLY A 70 8.97 -7.08 9.86
CA GLY A 70 10.06 -6.93 8.89
C GLY A 70 10.17 -5.50 8.33
N GLU A 71 11.38 -5.13 7.88
CA GLU A 71 11.66 -3.83 7.26
C GLU A 71 10.81 -3.55 6.02
N GLU A 72 10.42 -4.59 5.30
CA GLU A 72 9.54 -4.48 4.12
C GLU A 72 8.19 -3.88 4.47
N PHE A 73 7.59 -4.31 5.58
CA PHE A 73 6.31 -3.78 6.04
C PHE A 73 6.44 -2.35 6.59
N ILE A 74 7.54 -2.02 7.26
CA ILE A 74 7.85 -0.65 7.71
C ILE A 74 7.97 0.28 6.49
N THR A 75 8.62 -0.18 5.43
CA THR A 75 8.72 0.54 4.16
C THR A 75 7.34 0.73 3.54
N LEU A 76 6.50 -0.30 3.53
CA LEU A 76 5.12 -0.21 3.02
C LEU A 76 4.32 0.85 3.78
N ILE A 77 4.35 0.84 5.12
CA ILE A 77 3.69 1.88 5.93
C ILE A 77 4.18 3.27 5.53
N SER A 78 5.50 3.44 5.42
CA SER A 78 6.11 4.72 5.04
C SER A 78 5.66 5.18 3.66
N ASP A 79 5.66 4.31 2.67
CA ASP A 79 5.29 4.64 1.30
C ASP A 79 3.81 5.00 1.16
N VAL A 80 2.93 4.29 1.87
CA VAL A 80 1.50 4.60 1.92
C VAL A 80 1.26 5.97 2.57
N LEU A 81 1.88 6.25 3.71
CA LEU A 81 1.65 7.47 4.46
C LEU A 81 2.32 8.70 3.82
N LYS A 82 3.43 8.54 3.09
CA LYS A 82 4.05 9.61 2.29
C LYS A 82 3.11 10.22 1.26
N GLN A 83 2.15 9.46 0.75
CA GLN A 83 1.17 9.90 -0.24
C GLN A 83 0.00 10.68 0.37
N ASP A 84 0.01 10.93 1.68
CA ASP A 84 -1.08 11.61 2.41
C ASP A 84 -2.46 11.01 2.11
N PRO A 85 -2.79 9.84 2.68
CA PRO A 85 -4.06 9.14 2.39
C PRO A 85 -5.31 9.82 2.98
N ARG A 86 -5.17 11.01 3.53
CA ARG A 86 -6.32 11.81 3.98
C ARG A 86 -7.18 12.28 2.80
N ARG A 87 -8.42 12.63 3.07
CA ARG A 87 -9.29 13.23 2.05
C ARG A 87 -8.65 14.48 1.45
N SER A 88 -8.83 14.70 0.15
CA SER A 88 -8.23 15.82 -0.60
C SER A 88 -8.41 17.21 0.04
N CYS A 89 -9.54 17.44 0.71
CA CYS A 89 -9.80 18.70 1.41
C CYS A 89 -8.93 18.89 2.68
N LYS A 90 -8.29 17.82 3.17
CA LYS A 90 -7.41 17.83 4.35
C LYS A 90 -5.93 17.77 3.99
N GLN A 91 -5.61 17.39 2.77
CA GLN A 91 -4.23 17.37 2.28
C GLN A 91 -3.63 18.78 2.33
N ASN A 92 -2.34 18.87 2.59
CA ASN A 92 -1.58 20.12 2.75
C ASN A 92 -2.06 21.05 3.90
N LYS A 93 -2.88 20.54 4.83
CA LYS A 93 -3.31 21.29 6.02
C LYS A 93 -2.86 20.55 7.28
N PRO A 94 -2.37 21.27 8.30
CA PRO A 94 -2.15 20.68 9.61
C PRO A 94 -3.48 20.25 10.21
N ASP A 95 -3.50 19.08 10.82
CA ASP A 95 -4.69 18.54 11.49
C ASP A 95 -4.25 17.82 12.77
N THR A 96 -4.90 18.11 13.86
CA THR A 96 -4.65 17.44 15.15
C THR A 96 -5.39 16.10 15.29
N LYS A 97 -6.14 15.72 14.27
CA LYS A 97 -6.91 14.47 14.27
C LYS A 97 -5.99 13.27 14.11
N VAL A 98 -6.26 12.24 14.89
CA VAL A 98 -5.66 10.91 14.72
C VAL A 98 -6.46 10.15 13.67
N TYR A 99 -5.74 9.61 12.71
CA TYR A 99 -6.26 8.78 11.63
C TYR A 99 -5.85 7.32 11.85
N GLY A 100 -6.63 6.41 11.29
CA GLY A 100 -6.31 4.99 11.31
C GLY A 100 -6.43 4.39 9.92
N ILE A 101 -5.56 3.45 9.61
CA ILE A 101 -5.58 2.64 8.40
C ILE A 101 -5.25 1.20 8.76
N THR A 102 -5.91 0.27 8.09
CA THR A 102 -5.59 -1.15 8.18
C THR A 102 -4.73 -1.54 6.99
N LEU A 103 -3.53 -2.04 7.26
CA LEU A 103 -2.63 -2.61 6.27
C LEU A 103 -2.31 -4.05 6.67
N GLU A 104 -2.60 -4.99 5.79
CA GLU A 104 -2.51 -6.43 6.06
C GLU A 104 -3.25 -6.82 7.36
N GLU A 105 -2.53 -7.32 8.35
CA GLU A 105 -3.08 -7.77 9.64
C GLU A 105 -2.91 -6.73 10.76
N PHE A 106 -2.57 -5.48 10.43
CA PHE A 106 -2.26 -4.45 11.42
C PHE A 106 -3.12 -3.20 11.24
N ASN A 107 -3.53 -2.64 12.37
CA ASN A 107 -4.11 -1.31 12.46
C ASN A 107 -3.02 -0.30 12.81
N ILE A 108 -2.89 0.72 12.00
CA ILE A 108 -1.88 1.76 12.15
C ILE A 108 -2.58 3.07 12.41
N THR A 109 -2.23 3.72 13.52
CA THR A 109 -2.73 5.07 13.82
C THR A 109 -1.63 6.10 13.58
N TRP A 110 -2.03 7.23 13.06
CA TRP A 110 -1.11 8.28 12.67
C TRP A 110 -1.75 9.67 12.73
N GLN A 111 -0.88 10.68 12.80
CA GLN A 111 -1.28 12.10 12.86
C GLN A 111 -0.38 12.92 11.94
N VAL A 112 -0.92 13.99 11.36
CA VAL A 112 -0.16 14.90 10.50
C VAL A 112 -0.02 16.27 11.15
N THR A 113 1.22 16.77 11.22
CA THR A 113 1.57 18.09 11.68
C THR A 113 2.60 18.70 10.74
N ASP A 114 2.30 19.83 10.10
CA ASP A 114 3.23 20.59 9.24
C ASP A 114 4.01 19.71 8.23
N LYS A 115 3.32 18.95 7.39
CA LYS A 115 3.90 18.01 6.42
C LYS A 115 4.70 16.84 7.03
N LYS A 116 4.60 16.66 8.34
CA LYS A 116 5.15 15.52 9.05
C LYS A 116 4.03 14.57 9.44
N CYS A 117 4.21 13.30 9.10
CA CYS A 117 3.31 12.23 9.50
C CYS A 117 3.98 11.43 10.60
N GLU A 118 3.41 11.42 11.79
CA GLU A 118 3.88 10.62 12.91
C GLU A 118 3.01 9.38 13.08
N VAL A 119 3.62 8.22 12.98
CA VAL A 119 2.96 6.95 13.28
C VAL A 119 2.93 6.78 14.80
N LEU A 120 1.74 6.72 15.37
CA LEU A 120 1.54 6.65 16.83
C LEU A 120 1.55 5.23 17.34
N THR A 121 0.80 4.33 16.71
CA THR A 121 0.73 2.92 17.10
C THR A 121 0.65 2.00 15.89
N VAL A 122 1.16 0.79 16.07
CA VAL A 122 0.99 -0.34 15.15
C VAL A 122 0.50 -1.51 15.98
N GLU A 123 -0.71 -1.97 15.73
CA GLU A 123 -1.36 -3.01 16.52
C GLU A 123 -1.93 -4.10 15.62
N PRO A 124 -1.82 -5.39 15.98
CA PRO A 124 -2.48 -6.45 15.23
C PRO A 124 -4.01 -6.31 15.33
N ILE A 125 -4.67 -6.74 14.29
CA ILE A 125 -6.13 -6.80 14.27
C ILE A 125 -6.66 -7.83 15.27
#